data_2b38e76a23d710379ea224955196a1af
#
_entry.id   2b38e76a23d710379ea224955196a1af
#
_cell.length_a   1.000
_cell.length_b   1.000
_cell.length_c   1.000
_cell.angle_alpha   90.00
_cell.angle_beta   90.00
_cell.angle_gamma   90.00
#
_symmetry.space_group_name_H-M   'P 1'
#
loop_
_entity.id
_entity.type
_entity.pdbx_description
1 polymer ?
#
loop_
_entity_poly.entity_id
_entity_poly.type
_entity_poly.pdbx_seq_one_letter_code
_entity_poly.pdbx_strand_id
1 'polypeptide(L)'
;MRDPIRIGLFGFGRIGRNIFRQGYKNPKFEIVAISDLGRAEAMHYLLMRDSIHGVMDDEIILEDESLKYFTGATMKNDQSVRLLAGGKPGNVPWDVFDVDIVIDSTGAYRLREELQLHLDAGARRILVSKPPTDKIDRTVIKGINDEEIQATDKIISTTSSTTQVLALMLKILDESFGVKQAMMTTVHAYTSDQPLADAVNSDLRRSRSAVENIIPNDTWAPDYVEQIMPKFKDKLEGIAFNVPVADGSCVDLTTEMVEMPAVDEVNDAFRNASMDGLRDIIGYTEDPVVSSDVIGSGKTMIFDSKATMIAAGKLLKTVSWFDNGWGFAKRILELVESYG
;
A
#
# COMPACT_ATOMS: atom_id res chain seq x y z
N MET A 1 12.83 -7.54 20.39
CA MET A 1 11.62 -7.85 19.63
C MET A 1 11.26 -9.31 19.85
N ARG A 2 9.98 -9.61 19.86
CA ARG A 2 9.49 -11.00 19.97
C ARG A 2 9.62 -11.67 18.60
N ASP A 3 9.96 -12.94 18.57
CA ASP A 3 10.04 -13.71 17.33
C ASP A 3 9.17 -14.97 17.52
N PRO A 4 8.08 -15.18 16.74
CA PRO A 4 7.53 -14.30 15.69
C PRO A 4 6.76 -13.06 16.23
N ILE A 5 6.63 -12.03 15.39
CA ILE A 5 5.80 -10.85 15.68
C ILE A 5 4.33 -11.23 15.53
N ARG A 6 3.52 -10.95 16.57
CA ARG A 6 2.09 -11.30 16.60
C ARG A 6 1.25 -10.16 16.00
N ILE A 7 0.56 -10.47 14.90
CA ILE A 7 -0.18 -9.50 14.09
C ILE A 7 -1.69 -9.68 14.28
N GLY A 8 -2.39 -8.59 14.60
CA GLY A 8 -3.82 -8.45 14.46
C GLY A 8 -4.16 -7.74 13.15
N LEU A 9 -5.05 -8.29 12.33
CA LEU A 9 -5.56 -7.61 11.15
C LEU A 9 -6.94 -7.00 11.46
N PHE A 10 -7.06 -5.70 11.29
CA PHE A 10 -8.32 -4.98 11.39
C PHE A 10 -8.77 -4.52 10.01
N GLY A 11 -9.82 -5.17 9.47
CA GLY A 11 -10.24 -5.12 8.09
C GLY A 11 -9.66 -6.26 7.24
N PHE A 12 -10.53 -7.02 6.58
CA PHE A 12 -10.15 -8.14 5.71
C PHE A 12 -10.64 -7.95 4.28
N GLY A 13 -10.61 -6.68 3.83
CA GLY A 13 -10.80 -6.27 2.45
C GLY A 13 -9.64 -6.69 1.55
N ARG A 14 -9.46 -6.07 0.39
CA ARG A 14 -8.39 -6.36 -0.57
C ARG A 14 -7.00 -6.34 0.10
N ILE A 15 -6.67 -5.26 0.81
CA ILE A 15 -5.36 -5.10 1.44
C ILE A 15 -5.15 -6.12 2.56
N GLY A 16 -6.11 -6.31 3.47
CA GLY A 16 -5.99 -7.29 4.55
C GLY A 16 -5.80 -8.71 4.04
N ARG A 17 -6.51 -9.12 2.97
CA ARG A 17 -6.31 -10.43 2.34
C ARG A 17 -4.96 -10.57 1.66
N ASN A 18 -4.47 -9.52 0.99
CA ASN A 18 -3.13 -9.53 0.38
C ASN A 18 -2.02 -9.60 1.43
N ILE A 19 -2.19 -8.92 2.58
CA ILE A 19 -1.27 -9.04 3.73
C ILE A 19 -1.27 -10.49 4.23
N PHE A 20 -2.45 -11.08 4.42
CA PHE A 20 -2.55 -12.48 4.85
C PHE A 20 -1.87 -13.42 3.86
N ARG A 21 -2.21 -13.35 2.57
CA ARG A 21 -1.66 -14.22 1.51
C ARG A 21 -0.13 -14.17 1.41
N GLN A 22 0.47 -13.03 1.71
CA GLN A 22 1.93 -12.87 1.67
C GLN A 22 2.62 -13.17 3.01
N GLY A 23 1.90 -13.01 4.12
CA GLY A 23 2.48 -13.09 5.47
C GLY A 23 2.31 -14.42 6.19
N TYR A 24 1.25 -15.20 5.90
CA TYR A 24 0.84 -16.35 6.72
C TYR A 24 1.87 -17.49 6.83
N LYS A 25 2.77 -17.62 5.86
CA LYS A 25 3.88 -18.60 5.88
C LYS A 25 5.23 -18.00 6.28
N ASN A 26 5.32 -16.70 6.48
CA ASN A 26 6.57 -16.07 6.86
C ASN A 26 6.87 -16.37 8.34
N PRO A 27 7.97 -17.06 8.66
CA PRO A 27 8.27 -17.44 10.04
C PRO A 27 8.49 -16.27 10.99
N LYS A 28 8.69 -15.06 10.48
CA LYS A 28 8.83 -13.83 11.29
C LYS A 28 7.48 -13.32 11.82
N PHE A 29 6.36 -13.81 11.28
CA PHE A 29 5.02 -13.35 11.61
C PHE A 29 4.13 -14.46 12.13
N GLU A 30 3.27 -14.12 13.06
CA GLU A 30 2.14 -14.92 13.48
C GLU A 30 0.88 -14.06 13.40
N ILE A 31 0.04 -14.27 12.38
CA ILE A 31 -1.26 -13.62 12.31
C ILE A 31 -2.18 -14.35 13.28
N VAL A 32 -2.62 -13.69 14.36
CA VAL A 32 -3.33 -14.33 15.46
C VAL A 32 -4.83 -14.06 15.45
N ALA A 33 -5.24 -12.92 14.96
CA ALA A 33 -6.65 -12.55 14.89
C ALA A 33 -6.92 -11.64 13.69
N ILE A 34 -8.12 -11.77 13.13
CA ILE A 34 -8.65 -10.93 12.04
C ILE A 34 -10.02 -10.44 12.48
N SER A 35 -10.25 -9.14 12.43
CA SER A 35 -11.56 -8.54 12.70
C SER A 35 -12.10 -7.84 11.47
N ASP A 36 -13.31 -8.18 11.05
CA ASP A 36 -14.00 -7.58 9.90
C ASP A 36 -15.52 -7.60 10.12
N LEU A 37 -16.25 -6.76 9.37
CA LEU A 37 -17.72 -6.73 9.39
C LEU A 37 -18.36 -7.92 8.68
N GLY A 38 -17.58 -8.61 7.85
CA GLY A 38 -18.01 -9.79 7.10
C GLY A 38 -18.17 -11.02 8.00
N ARG A 39 -19.04 -11.96 7.57
CA ARG A 39 -19.15 -13.26 8.23
C ARG A 39 -17.93 -14.12 7.90
N ALA A 40 -17.56 -15.01 8.81
CA ALA A 40 -16.38 -15.88 8.68
C ALA A 40 -16.33 -16.67 7.36
N GLU A 41 -17.49 -17.19 6.92
CA GLU A 41 -17.56 -17.95 5.66
C GLU A 41 -17.27 -17.07 4.44
N ALA A 42 -17.74 -15.82 4.45
CA ALA A 42 -17.47 -14.88 3.35
C ALA A 42 -16.00 -14.42 3.35
N MET A 43 -15.43 -14.18 4.54
CA MET A 43 -14.00 -13.84 4.66
C MET A 43 -13.11 -14.99 4.16
N HIS A 44 -13.39 -16.22 4.56
CA HIS A 44 -12.68 -17.40 4.11
C HIS A 44 -12.83 -17.61 2.59
N TYR A 45 -14.06 -17.53 2.06
CA TYR A 45 -14.32 -17.69 0.64
C TYR A 45 -13.53 -16.68 -0.22
N LEU A 46 -13.53 -15.39 0.18
CA LEU A 46 -12.80 -14.34 -0.52
C LEU A 46 -11.28 -14.41 -0.33
N LEU A 47 -10.81 -15.01 0.75
CA LEU A 47 -9.38 -15.32 0.93
C LEU A 47 -8.94 -16.38 -0.06
N MET A 48 -9.73 -17.45 -0.18
CA MET A 48 -9.41 -18.58 -1.07
C MET A 48 -9.57 -18.24 -2.55
N ARG A 49 -10.45 -17.29 -2.90
CA ARG A 49 -10.77 -16.91 -4.29
C ARG A 49 -10.78 -15.40 -4.45
N ASP A 50 -9.74 -14.87 -5.06
CA ASP A 50 -9.63 -13.46 -5.35
C ASP A 50 -9.77 -13.21 -6.87
N SER A 51 -10.59 -12.22 -7.24
CA SER A 51 -10.87 -11.92 -8.67
C SER A 51 -9.66 -11.35 -9.41
N ILE A 52 -8.66 -10.85 -8.71
CA ILE A 52 -7.45 -10.25 -9.27
C ILE A 52 -6.28 -11.23 -9.17
N HIS A 53 -6.01 -11.74 -7.96
CA HIS A 53 -4.85 -12.57 -7.66
C HIS A 53 -5.15 -14.09 -7.72
N GLY A 54 -6.36 -14.46 -8.14
CA GLY A 54 -6.72 -15.87 -8.38
C GLY A 54 -6.96 -16.69 -7.11
N VAL A 55 -6.98 -17.99 -7.31
CA VAL A 55 -7.20 -18.97 -6.24
C VAL A 55 -5.92 -19.12 -5.42
N MET A 56 -6.06 -19.26 -4.12
CA MET A 56 -4.94 -19.55 -3.21
C MET A 56 -4.48 -21.00 -3.39
N ASP A 57 -3.17 -21.22 -3.51
CA ASP A 57 -2.62 -22.57 -3.77
C ASP A 57 -2.73 -23.49 -2.55
N ASP A 58 -2.67 -22.93 -1.35
CA ASP A 58 -2.73 -23.70 -0.12
C ASP A 58 -4.16 -23.85 0.39
N GLU A 59 -4.43 -24.97 0.99
CA GLU A 59 -5.69 -25.24 1.67
C GLU A 59 -5.71 -24.54 3.04
N ILE A 60 -6.67 -23.64 3.21
CA ILE A 60 -7.01 -23.02 4.49
C ILE A 60 -8.40 -23.47 4.87
N ILE A 61 -8.57 -24.04 6.05
CA ILE A 61 -9.84 -24.59 6.54
C ILE A 61 -10.48 -23.57 7.46
N LEU A 62 -11.77 -23.35 7.30
CA LEU A 62 -12.59 -22.61 8.27
C LEU A 62 -13.21 -23.60 9.25
N GLU A 63 -12.84 -23.49 10.53
CA GLU A 63 -13.43 -24.29 11.61
C GLU A 63 -13.56 -23.43 12.87
N ASP A 64 -14.73 -23.45 13.51
CA ASP A 64 -15.03 -22.73 14.75
C ASP A 64 -14.63 -21.25 14.71
N GLU A 65 -15.02 -20.54 13.63
CA GLU A 65 -14.63 -19.14 13.38
C GLU A 65 -13.10 -18.89 13.42
N SER A 66 -12.33 -19.87 13.01
CA SER A 66 -10.88 -19.77 12.89
C SER A 66 -10.43 -20.28 11.52
N LEU A 67 -9.44 -19.59 10.95
CA LEU A 67 -8.72 -20.08 9.78
C LEU A 67 -7.60 -21.00 10.25
N LYS A 68 -7.61 -22.23 9.81
CA LYS A 68 -6.59 -23.22 10.13
C LYS A 68 -5.77 -23.56 8.89
N TYR A 69 -4.46 -23.59 9.01
CA TYR A 69 -3.55 -23.95 7.94
C TYR A 69 -2.25 -24.56 8.47
N PHE A 70 -1.53 -25.25 7.56
CA PHE A 70 -0.30 -25.95 7.91
C PHE A 70 0.91 -25.20 7.33
N THR A 71 1.94 -25.00 8.14
CA THR A 71 3.21 -24.42 7.72
C THR A 71 4.30 -25.48 7.73
N GLY A 72 4.43 -26.28 6.68
CA GLY A 72 5.52 -27.26 6.54
C GLY A 72 5.09 -28.63 6.03
N ALA A 73 6.09 -29.47 5.67
CA ALA A 73 5.91 -30.80 5.10
C ALA A 73 5.38 -31.86 6.10
N THR A 74 5.37 -31.56 7.39
CA THR A 74 4.80 -32.41 8.41
C THR A 74 3.64 -31.65 9.06
N MET A 75 2.44 -32.20 9.01
CA MET A 75 1.20 -31.64 9.59
C MET A 75 1.25 -31.38 11.12
N LYS A 76 2.40 -31.04 11.68
CA LYS A 76 2.61 -30.89 13.10
C LYS A 76 2.53 -29.48 13.66
N ASN A 77 2.50 -28.46 12.79
CA ASN A 77 2.36 -27.07 13.22
C ASN A 77 1.04 -26.50 12.68
N ASP A 78 -0.06 -26.82 13.36
CA ASP A 78 -1.35 -26.21 13.11
C ASP A 78 -1.29 -24.73 13.50
N GLN A 79 -1.43 -23.87 12.51
CA GLN A 79 -1.63 -22.45 12.75
C GLN A 79 -3.12 -22.16 12.77
N SER A 80 -3.55 -21.32 13.70
CA SER A 80 -4.95 -20.93 13.86
C SER A 80 -5.07 -19.43 14.01
N VAL A 81 -5.87 -18.81 13.15
CA VAL A 81 -6.17 -17.38 13.16
C VAL A 81 -7.63 -17.17 13.51
N ARG A 82 -7.90 -16.51 14.64
CA ARG A 82 -9.27 -16.26 15.09
C ARG A 82 -9.94 -15.19 14.22
N LEU A 83 -11.13 -15.49 13.71
CA LEU A 83 -12.00 -14.54 13.08
C LEU A 83 -12.93 -13.89 14.10
N LEU A 84 -12.94 -12.58 14.15
CA LEU A 84 -13.70 -11.81 15.13
C LEU A 84 -14.74 -10.96 14.40
N ALA A 85 -15.92 -10.84 14.96
CA ALA A 85 -16.93 -9.93 14.48
C ALA A 85 -16.39 -8.49 14.49
N GLY A 86 -16.54 -7.79 13.38
CA GLY A 86 -16.08 -6.41 13.23
C GLY A 86 -16.82 -5.45 14.13
N GLY A 87 -16.19 -4.31 14.35
CA GLY A 87 -16.71 -3.25 15.20
C GLY A 87 -15.85 -2.01 15.13
N LYS A 88 -15.93 -1.18 16.16
CA LYS A 88 -14.99 -0.07 16.35
C LYS A 88 -13.64 -0.59 16.85
N PRO A 89 -12.53 0.10 16.64
CA PRO A 89 -11.21 -0.31 17.09
C PRO A 89 -11.14 -0.79 18.54
N GLY A 90 -11.78 -0.07 19.47
CA GLY A 90 -11.81 -0.41 20.90
C GLY A 90 -12.64 -1.64 21.29
N ASN A 91 -13.37 -2.25 20.36
CA ASN A 91 -14.21 -3.42 20.65
C ASN A 91 -13.51 -4.76 20.39
N VAL A 92 -12.29 -4.75 19.88
CA VAL A 92 -11.52 -5.94 19.56
C VAL A 92 -10.50 -6.19 20.69
N PRO A 93 -10.58 -7.32 21.42
CA PRO A 93 -9.73 -7.56 22.59
C PRO A 93 -8.33 -8.03 22.18
N TRP A 94 -7.49 -7.11 21.71
CA TRP A 94 -6.14 -7.41 21.24
C TRP A 94 -5.23 -7.95 22.32
N ASP A 95 -5.48 -7.61 23.58
CA ASP A 95 -4.79 -8.12 24.77
C ASP A 95 -4.97 -9.64 24.95
N VAL A 96 -6.17 -10.16 24.66
CA VAL A 96 -6.46 -11.61 24.74
C VAL A 96 -5.59 -12.40 23.75
N PHE A 97 -5.25 -11.81 22.62
CA PHE A 97 -4.42 -12.41 21.57
C PHE A 97 -2.95 -12.03 21.67
N ASP A 98 -2.55 -11.25 22.70
CA ASP A 98 -1.18 -10.78 22.90
C ASP A 98 -0.57 -10.18 21.62
N VAL A 99 -1.33 -9.26 20.98
CA VAL A 99 -0.99 -8.64 19.68
C VAL A 99 0.14 -7.63 19.85
N ASP A 100 1.21 -7.80 19.11
CA ASP A 100 2.31 -6.84 19.05
C ASP A 100 1.95 -5.63 18.16
N ILE A 101 1.40 -5.91 16.96
CA ILE A 101 1.02 -4.87 16.00
C ILE A 101 -0.37 -5.16 15.45
N VAL A 102 -1.24 -4.14 15.50
CA VAL A 102 -2.47 -4.12 14.70
C VAL A 102 -2.18 -3.44 13.36
N ILE A 103 -2.55 -4.10 12.26
CA ILE A 103 -2.59 -3.48 10.94
C ILE A 103 -4.03 -3.08 10.65
N ASP A 104 -4.33 -1.77 10.66
CA ASP A 104 -5.63 -1.27 10.23
C ASP A 104 -5.66 -1.08 8.71
N SER A 105 -6.38 -1.96 8.05
CA SER A 105 -6.61 -1.94 6.60
C SER A 105 -8.06 -1.63 6.21
N THR A 106 -8.87 -1.13 7.15
CA THR A 106 -10.27 -0.76 6.90
C THR A 106 -10.39 0.51 6.06
N GLY A 107 -9.47 1.44 6.25
CA GLY A 107 -9.53 2.78 5.67
C GLY A 107 -10.62 3.68 6.26
N ALA A 108 -11.34 3.21 7.28
CA ALA A 108 -12.44 3.91 7.93
C ALA A 108 -11.98 4.83 9.06
N TYR A 109 -10.96 4.41 9.81
CA TYR A 109 -10.44 5.11 10.99
C TYR A 109 -9.12 5.80 10.63
N ARG A 110 -9.11 7.12 10.73
CA ARG A 110 -8.00 7.94 10.25
C ARG A 110 -7.58 9.04 11.23
N LEU A 111 -8.40 9.30 12.26
CA LEU A 111 -8.08 10.22 13.34
C LEU A 111 -7.24 9.51 14.40
N ARG A 112 -6.29 10.24 15.00
CA ARG A 112 -5.44 9.70 16.06
C ARG A 112 -6.26 9.12 17.22
N GLU A 113 -7.33 9.81 17.62
CA GLU A 113 -8.20 9.35 18.71
C GLU A 113 -8.91 8.04 18.40
N GLU A 114 -9.30 7.82 17.13
CA GLU A 114 -9.91 6.56 16.69
C GLU A 114 -8.89 5.42 16.71
N LEU A 115 -7.67 5.70 16.23
CA LEU A 115 -6.57 4.72 16.19
C LEU A 115 -6.07 4.38 17.61
N GLN A 116 -6.08 5.34 18.55
CA GLN A 116 -5.73 5.14 19.95
C GLN A 116 -6.57 4.02 20.59
N LEU A 117 -7.82 3.84 20.18
CA LEU A 117 -8.69 2.79 20.69
C LEU A 117 -8.13 1.37 20.50
N HIS A 118 -7.29 1.14 19.48
CA HIS A 118 -6.60 -0.14 19.34
C HIS A 118 -5.54 -0.35 20.43
N LEU A 119 -4.80 0.71 20.79
CA LEU A 119 -3.82 0.65 21.89
C LEU A 119 -4.53 0.42 23.23
N ASP A 120 -5.66 1.13 23.44
CA ASP A 120 -6.47 1.00 24.65
C ASP A 120 -7.08 -0.42 24.78
N ALA A 121 -7.31 -1.10 23.64
CA ALA A 121 -7.75 -2.49 23.57
C ALA A 121 -6.62 -3.52 23.64
N GLY A 122 -5.39 -3.08 23.94
CA GLY A 122 -4.25 -3.93 24.25
C GLY A 122 -3.24 -4.17 23.13
N ALA A 123 -3.40 -3.57 21.94
CA ALA A 123 -2.35 -3.59 20.93
C ALA A 123 -1.13 -2.77 21.41
N ARG A 124 0.08 -3.24 21.14
CA ARG A 124 1.29 -2.51 21.53
C ARG A 124 1.63 -1.41 20.55
N ARG A 125 1.32 -1.60 19.26
CA ARG A 125 1.59 -0.68 18.14
C ARG A 125 0.52 -0.81 17.08
N ILE A 126 0.42 0.21 16.23
CA ILE A 126 -0.53 0.25 15.11
C ILE A 126 0.19 0.70 13.86
N LEU A 127 -0.07 0.00 12.75
CA LEU A 127 0.28 0.41 11.40
C LEU A 127 -1.00 0.61 10.60
N VAL A 128 -1.20 1.84 10.10
CA VAL A 128 -2.38 2.20 9.31
C VAL A 128 -2.05 2.17 7.82
N SER A 129 -2.87 1.48 7.03
CA SER A 129 -2.71 1.36 5.58
C SER A 129 -3.31 2.52 4.77
N LYS A 130 -3.68 3.60 5.42
CA LYS A 130 -4.25 4.81 4.80
C LYS A 130 -3.59 6.06 5.37
N PRO A 131 -3.54 7.16 4.57
CA PRO A 131 -3.09 8.44 5.11
C PRO A 131 -3.97 8.89 6.28
N PRO A 132 -3.38 9.29 7.43
CA PRO A 132 -4.14 9.84 8.56
C PRO A 132 -4.70 11.22 8.21
N THR A 133 -5.76 11.66 8.90
CA THR A 133 -6.34 13.00 8.72
C THR A 133 -5.82 14.03 9.73
N ASP A 134 -5.13 13.55 10.76
CA ASP A 134 -4.48 14.39 11.77
C ASP A 134 -3.08 13.86 12.09
N LYS A 135 -2.39 14.53 13.01
CA LYS A 135 -1.01 14.20 13.38
C LYS A 135 -0.95 12.88 14.16
N ILE A 136 -0.23 11.93 13.64
CA ILE A 136 0.17 10.67 14.32
C ILE A 136 1.68 10.72 14.65
N ASP A 137 2.22 9.61 15.20
CA ASP A 137 3.62 9.61 15.61
C ASP A 137 4.55 9.71 14.41
N ARG A 138 4.25 8.94 13.32
CA ARG A 138 5.06 8.99 12.12
C ARG A 138 4.30 8.55 10.87
N THR A 139 4.62 9.18 9.75
CA THR A 139 4.24 8.73 8.41
C THR A 139 5.50 8.21 7.72
N VAL A 140 5.45 6.97 7.22
CA VAL A 140 6.65 6.22 6.80
C VAL A 140 6.47 5.66 5.39
N ILE A 141 7.49 5.82 4.57
CA ILE A 141 7.61 5.16 3.26
C ILE A 141 8.92 4.38 3.23
N LYS A 142 8.83 3.09 2.96
CA LYS A 142 10.02 2.21 2.82
C LYS A 142 10.94 2.70 1.70
N GLY A 143 12.22 2.87 2.02
CA GLY A 143 13.23 3.41 1.11
C GLY A 143 13.28 4.94 1.03
N ILE A 144 12.47 5.65 1.82
CA ILE A 144 12.48 7.12 1.95
C ILE A 144 12.90 7.53 3.36
N ASN A 145 12.13 7.16 4.38
CA ASN A 145 12.32 7.57 5.76
C ASN A 145 12.04 6.47 6.79
N ASP A 146 12.06 5.21 6.39
CA ASP A 146 11.78 4.10 7.29
C ASP A 146 12.84 3.90 8.38
N GLU A 147 14.05 4.41 8.17
CA GLU A 147 15.11 4.45 9.20
C GLU A 147 14.81 5.43 10.35
N GLU A 148 13.84 6.34 10.17
CA GLU A 148 13.46 7.30 11.19
C GLU A 148 12.50 6.72 12.24
N ILE A 149 11.99 5.50 12.06
CA ILE A 149 11.09 4.83 13.01
C ILE A 149 11.77 4.72 14.37
N GLN A 150 11.07 5.17 15.43
CA GLN A 150 11.57 5.13 16.80
C GLN A 150 10.84 4.08 17.62
N ALA A 151 11.51 3.54 18.64
CA ALA A 151 10.92 2.58 19.56
C ALA A 151 9.71 3.15 20.33
N THR A 152 9.64 4.49 20.45
CA THR A 152 8.54 5.22 21.09
C THR A 152 7.33 5.43 20.18
N ASP A 153 7.47 5.28 18.86
CA ASP A 153 6.35 5.43 17.94
C ASP A 153 5.32 4.32 18.21
N LYS A 154 4.06 4.68 18.37
CA LYS A 154 2.96 3.76 18.66
C LYS A 154 1.96 3.66 17.52
N ILE A 155 1.78 4.75 16.78
CA ILE A 155 0.85 4.86 15.65
C ILE A 155 1.61 5.37 14.46
N ILE A 156 1.84 4.53 13.47
CA ILE A 156 2.47 4.91 12.19
C ILE A 156 1.53 4.64 11.01
N SER A 157 1.74 5.39 9.94
CA SER A 157 1.02 5.20 8.67
C SER A 157 2.02 4.97 7.54
N THR A 158 1.70 4.07 6.63
CA THR A 158 2.45 3.87 5.39
C THR A 158 1.88 4.66 4.20
N THR A 159 0.97 5.60 4.43
CA THR A 159 0.32 6.43 3.39
C THR A 159 -0.53 5.63 2.39
N SER A 160 -0.48 5.98 1.11
CA SER A 160 -1.09 5.26 0.00
C SER A 160 -0.04 4.71 -0.96
N SER A 161 -0.40 3.70 -1.75
CA SER A 161 0.47 3.17 -2.82
C SER A 161 0.93 4.27 -3.78
N THR A 162 0.03 5.17 -4.20
CA THR A 162 0.35 6.31 -5.07
C THR A 162 1.38 7.26 -4.44
N THR A 163 1.23 7.58 -3.15
CA THR A 163 2.19 8.43 -2.41
C THR A 163 3.57 7.79 -2.38
N GLN A 164 3.65 6.47 -2.15
CA GLN A 164 4.92 5.75 -2.14
C GLN A 164 5.61 5.79 -3.50
N VAL A 165 4.87 5.57 -4.59
CA VAL A 165 5.40 5.65 -5.95
C VAL A 165 5.92 7.06 -6.26
N LEU A 166 5.12 8.09 -5.99
CA LEU A 166 5.50 9.49 -6.22
C LEU A 166 6.78 9.85 -5.43
N ALA A 167 6.86 9.48 -4.16
CA ALA A 167 8.02 9.76 -3.32
C ALA A 167 9.30 9.10 -3.85
N LEU A 168 9.21 7.84 -4.28
CA LEU A 168 10.36 7.11 -4.83
C LEU A 168 10.81 7.68 -6.18
N MET A 169 9.88 8.05 -7.06
CA MET A 169 10.21 8.71 -8.32
C MET A 169 10.94 10.05 -8.07
N LEU A 170 10.39 10.88 -7.19
CA LEU A 170 10.98 12.17 -6.84
C LEU A 170 12.34 12.03 -6.15
N LYS A 171 12.51 11.02 -5.26
CA LYS A 171 13.81 10.75 -4.63
C LYS A 171 14.89 10.51 -5.68
N ILE A 172 14.65 9.60 -6.63
CA ILE A 172 15.64 9.22 -7.64
C ILE A 172 15.96 10.39 -8.56
N LEU A 173 14.93 11.09 -9.05
CA LEU A 173 15.12 12.24 -9.94
C LEU A 173 15.84 13.40 -9.26
N ASP A 174 15.48 13.68 -8.02
CA ASP A 174 16.06 14.81 -7.30
C ASP A 174 17.50 14.56 -6.83
N GLU A 175 17.81 13.35 -6.37
CA GLU A 175 19.17 12.98 -5.98
C GLU A 175 20.13 12.94 -7.19
N SER A 176 19.60 12.62 -8.38
CA SER A 176 20.40 12.54 -9.60
C SER A 176 20.56 13.88 -10.34
N PHE A 177 19.48 14.68 -10.42
CA PHE A 177 19.44 15.83 -11.34
C PHE A 177 18.85 17.09 -10.71
N GLY A 178 18.31 17.01 -9.50
CA GLY A 178 17.56 18.09 -8.85
C GLY A 178 16.19 18.35 -9.48
N VAL A 179 15.15 18.38 -8.67
CA VAL A 179 13.78 18.69 -9.09
C VAL A 179 13.38 20.08 -8.57
N LYS A 180 12.91 20.96 -9.46
CA LYS A 180 12.37 22.28 -9.09
C LYS A 180 10.92 22.19 -8.67
N GLN A 181 10.08 21.58 -9.50
CA GLN A 181 8.65 21.38 -9.29
C GLN A 181 8.14 20.22 -10.13
N ALA A 182 6.98 19.68 -9.76
CA ALA A 182 6.38 18.55 -10.48
C ALA A 182 4.86 18.58 -10.49
N MET A 183 4.28 18.02 -11.54
CA MET A 183 2.85 17.70 -11.65
C MET A 183 2.68 16.19 -11.83
N MET A 184 1.84 15.59 -11.01
CA MET A 184 1.53 14.17 -11.05
C MET A 184 0.12 13.93 -11.59
N THR A 185 -0.01 12.99 -12.51
CA THR A 185 -1.29 12.35 -12.82
C THR A 185 -1.19 10.87 -12.46
N THR A 186 -2.04 10.38 -11.56
CA THR A 186 -2.17 8.93 -11.39
C THR A 186 -3.36 8.41 -12.19
N VAL A 187 -3.10 7.47 -13.10
CA VAL A 187 -4.15 6.68 -13.77
C VAL A 187 -4.34 5.44 -12.90
N HIS A 188 -5.42 5.43 -12.13
CA HIS A 188 -5.60 4.51 -11.02
C HIS A 188 -6.74 3.54 -11.27
N ALA A 189 -6.51 2.25 -11.03
CA ALA A 189 -7.55 1.23 -11.01
C ALA A 189 -8.66 1.62 -10.02
N TYR A 190 -9.90 1.19 -10.29
CA TYR A 190 -11.01 1.45 -9.38
C TYR A 190 -10.81 0.74 -8.03
N THR A 191 -11.36 1.31 -6.98
CA THR A 191 -11.26 0.81 -5.61
C THR A 191 -12.62 0.34 -5.10
N SER A 192 -12.62 -0.45 -4.03
CA SER A 192 -13.84 -1.07 -3.48
C SER A 192 -14.87 -0.08 -2.92
N ASP A 193 -14.50 1.16 -2.73
CA ASP A 193 -15.38 2.25 -2.29
C ASP A 193 -16.08 2.98 -3.45
N GLN A 194 -15.79 2.60 -4.70
CA GLN A 194 -16.45 3.15 -5.88
C GLN A 194 -17.60 2.23 -6.34
N PRO A 195 -18.76 2.80 -6.69
CA PRO A 195 -19.91 2.01 -7.09
C PRO A 195 -19.73 1.41 -8.49
N LEU A 196 -20.24 0.19 -8.71
CA LEU A 196 -20.28 -0.45 -10.03
C LEU A 196 -21.36 0.14 -10.94
N ALA A 197 -22.45 0.66 -10.37
CA ALA A 197 -23.51 1.41 -11.06
C ALA A 197 -23.68 2.77 -10.39
N ASP A 198 -24.27 3.74 -11.09
CA ASP A 198 -24.52 5.08 -10.54
C ASP A 198 -25.24 4.98 -9.17
N ALA A 199 -24.66 5.59 -8.14
CA ALA A 199 -25.15 5.56 -6.76
C ALA A 199 -24.98 6.92 -6.07
N VAL A 200 -25.83 7.24 -5.12
CA VAL A 200 -25.76 8.52 -4.40
C VAL A 200 -24.48 8.60 -3.57
N ASN A 201 -23.70 9.65 -3.81
CA ASN A 201 -22.52 10.01 -3.04
C ASN A 201 -22.47 11.53 -2.84
N SER A 202 -21.80 12.01 -1.79
CA SER A 202 -21.60 13.45 -1.55
C SER A 202 -20.72 14.09 -2.64
N ASP A 203 -19.76 13.36 -3.19
CA ASP A 203 -19.02 13.74 -4.38
C ASP A 203 -19.77 13.28 -5.63
N LEU A 204 -20.17 14.24 -6.47
CA LEU A 204 -20.96 13.95 -7.68
C LEU A 204 -20.19 13.11 -8.71
N ARG A 205 -18.87 13.27 -8.82
CA ARG A 205 -18.04 12.44 -9.71
C ARG A 205 -17.96 11.01 -9.19
N ARG A 206 -17.82 10.83 -7.89
CA ARG A 206 -17.80 9.51 -7.23
C ARG A 206 -19.18 8.84 -7.14
N SER A 207 -20.24 9.52 -7.56
CA SER A 207 -21.60 8.93 -7.72
C SER A 207 -21.70 8.08 -8.98
N ARG A 208 -20.74 8.16 -9.90
CA ARG A 208 -20.80 7.51 -11.22
C ARG A 208 -20.18 6.12 -11.20
N SER A 209 -20.64 5.27 -12.09
CA SER A 209 -20.16 3.90 -12.31
C SER A 209 -18.65 3.88 -12.59
N ALA A 210 -17.90 3.16 -11.74
CA ALA A 210 -16.46 3.03 -11.85
C ALA A 210 -16.00 2.21 -13.06
N VAL A 211 -16.85 1.31 -13.55
CA VAL A 211 -16.52 0.38 -14.65
C VAL A 211 -16.90 0.91 -16.03
N GLU A 212 -17.58 2.07 -16.09
CA GLU A 212 -18.02 2.67 -17.34
C GLU A 212 -17.45 4.08 -17.58
N ASN A 213 -16.74 4.63 -16.60
CA ASN A 213 -16.27 6.01 -16.67
C ASN A 213 -14.80 6.16 -16.31
N ILE A 214 -14.17 7.17 -16.91
CA ILE A 214 -12.92 7.76 -16.40
C ILE A 214 -13.33 8.87 -15.43
N ILE A 215 -12.97 8.72 -14.14
CA ILE A 215 -13.45 9.59 -13.06
C ILE A 215 -12.27 10.40 -12.50
N PRO A 216 -12.21 11.73 -12.74
CA PRO A 216 -11.24 12.59 -12.08
C PRO A 216 -11.55 12.69 -10.59
N ASN A 217 -10.53 12.51 -9.75
CA ASN A 217 -10.58 12.61 -8.30
C ASN A 217 -9.43 13.45 -7.77
N ASP A 218 -9.65 14.08 -6.63
CA ASP A 218 -8.56 14.65 -5.86
C ASP A 218 -7.64 13.57 -5.33
N THR A 219 -6.38 13.91 -5.12
CA THR A 219 -5.39 13.03 -4.53
C THR A 219 -4.57 13.78 -3.49
N TRP A 220 -4.33 13.15 -2.35
CA TRP A 220 -3.49 13.70 -1.29
C TRP A 220 -2.02 13.29 -1.40
N ALA A 221 -1.64 12.60 -2.50
CA ALA A 221 -0.28 12.09 -2.64
C ALA A 221 0.77 13.21 -2.63
N PRO A 222 0.61 14.36 -3.31
CA PRO A 222 1.52 15.49 -3.20
C PRO A 222 1.68 15.99 -1.77
N ASP A 223 0.58 16.24 -1.05
CA ASP A 223 0.59 16.79 0.32
C ASP A 223 1.38 15.89 1.28
N TYR A 224 1.21 14.55 1.18
CA TYR A 224 1.95 13.62 2.03
C TYR A 224 3.41 13.50 1.64
N VAL A 225 3.75 13.61 0.35
CA VAL A 225 5.15 13.67 -0.07
C VAL A 225 5.81 14.94 0.46
N GLU A 226 5.15 16.08 0.42
CA GLU A 226 5.67 17.35 0.97
C GLU A 226 5.90 17.27 2.49
N GLN A 227 5.03 16.55 3.21
CA GLN A 227 5.23 16.32 4.66
C GLN A 227 6.45 15.44 4.95
N ILE A 228 6.66 14.38 4.16
CA ILE A 228 7.75 13.41 4.35
C ILE A 228 9.07 13.94 3.78
N MET A 229 8.99 14.71 2.68
CA MET A 229 10.13 15.31 1.98
C MET A 229 9.97 16.84 1.90
N PRO A 230 10.23 17.58 3.00
CA PRO A 230 9.92 19.01 3.11
C PRO A 230 10.56 19.92 2.06
N LYS A 231 11.60 19.46 1.37
CA LYS A 231 12.23 20.18 0.26
C LYS A 231 11.28 20.41 -0.93
N PHE A 232 10.21 19.61 -1.02
CA PHE A 232 9.19 19.73 -2.07
C PHE A 232 8.00 20.61 -1.66
N LYS A 233 8.02 21.21 -0.49
CA LYS A 233 6.94 22.07 -0.02
C LYS A 233 6.56 23.13 -1.06
N ASP A 234 5.25 23.22 -1.38
CA ASP A 234 4.66 24.13 -2.37
C ASP A 234 5.18 23.93 -3.80
N LYS A 235 5.67 22.73 -4.14
CA LYS A 235 6.26 22.41 -5.45
C LYS A 235 5.57 21.26 -6.17
N LEU A 236 4.63 20.59 -5.52
CA LEU A 236 3.94 19.43 -6.04
C LEU A 236 2.45 19.69 -6.21
N GLU A 237 1.92 19.28 -7.33
CA GLU A 237 0.48 19.25 -7.61
C GLU A 237 0.10 17.91 -8.25
N GLY A 238 -1.15 17.49 -8.09
CA GLY A 238 -1.56 16.23 -8.69
C GLY A 238 -3.06 16.03 -8.80
N ILE A 239 -3.42 15.13 -9.71
CA ILE A 239 -4.78 14.66 -9.92
C ILE A 239 -4.80 13.14 -10.10
N ALA A 240 -5.87 12.50 -9.68
CA ALA A 240 -6.13 11.08 -9.95
C ALA A 240 -7.21 10.92 -11.01
N PHE A 241 -7.03 9.96 -11.92
CA PHE A 241 -8.09 9.47 -12.80
C PHE A 241 -8.36 8.00 -12.48
N ASN A 242 -9.51 7.71 -11.89
CA ASN A 242 -9.93 6.32 -11.78
C ASN A 242 -10.45 5.84 -13.13
N VAL A 243 -9.98 4.67 -13.54
CA VAL A 243 -10.28 4.08 -14.85
C VAL A 243 -10.92 2.70 -14.69
N PRO A 244 -11.65 2.19 -15.72
CA PRO A 244 -12.31 0.87 -15.68
C PRO A 244 -11.34 -0.31 -15.72
N VAL A 245 -10.38 -0.35 -14.80
CA VAL A 245 -9.36 -1.39 -14.64
C VAL A 245 -9.37 -1.86 -13.19
N ALA A 246 -9.33 -3.17 -12.97
CA ALA A 246 -9.47 -3.75 -11.63
C ALA A 246 -8.22 -3.58 -10.76
N ASP A 247 -7.04 -3.62 -11.39
CA ASP A 247 -5.73 -3.44 -10.78
C ASP A 247 -4.67 -3.05 -11.83
N GLY A 248 -3.47 -2.67 -11.42
CA GLY A 248 -2.43 -2.16 -12.31
C GLY A 248 -2.63 -0.67 -12.62
N SER A 249 -2.11 0.16 -11.74
CA SER A 249 -2.14 1.62 -11.83
C SER A 249 -0.81 2.18 -12.32
N CYS A 250 -0.79 3.44 -12.73
CA CYS A 250 0.47 4.14 -12.99
C CYS A 250 0.46 5.57 -12.46
N VAL A 251 1.67 6.06 -12.19
CA VAL A 251 1.96 7.48 -11.97
C VAL A 251 2.67 8.02 -13.21
N ASP A 252 2.08 9.02 -13.80
CA ASP A 252 2.63 9.88 -14.85
C ASP A 252 3.12 11.17 -14.18
N LEU A 253 4.44 11.35 -14.13
CA LEU A 253 5.08 12.46 -13.45
C LEU A 253 5.76 13.38 -14.47
N THR A 254 5.35 14.63 -14.48
CA THR A 254 5.97 15.70 -15.28
C THR A 254 6.77 16.61 -14.35
N THR A 255 8.08 16.74 -14.58
CA THR A 255 9.00 17.49 -13.72
C THR A 255 9.73 18.59 -14.49
N GLU A 256 9.90 19.73 -13.82
CA GLU A 256 10.92 20.72 -14.20
C GLU A 256 12.19 20.42 -13.40
N MET A 257 13.27 20.17 -14.10
CA MET A 257 14.57 19.78 -13.50
C MET A 257 15.47 20.99 -13.27
N VAL A 258 16.38 20.90 -12.30
CA VAL A 258 17.46 21.90 -12.11
C VAL A 258 18.43 21.81 -13.27
N GLU A 259 18.90 20.60 -13.55
CA GLU A 259 19.71 20.27 -14.72
C GLU A 259 18.93 19.25 -15.56
N MET A 260 18.67 19.59 -16.82
CA MET A 260 17.91 18.71 -17.70
C MET A 260 18.81 17.58 -18.19
N PRO A 261 18.55 16.34 -17.75
CA PRO A 261 19.31 15.16 -18.22
C PRO A 261 18.90 14.76 -19.62
N ALA A 262 19.69 13.90 -20.26
CA ALA A 262 19.25 13.14 -21.42
C ALA A 262 18.30 11.99 -21.00
N VAL A 263 17.50 11.48 -21.94
CA VAL A 263 16.56 10.35 -21.66
C VAL A 263 17.30 9.13 -21.12
N ASP A 264 18.45 8.79 -21.70
CA ASP A 264 19.26 7.64 -21.29
C ASP A 264 19.80 7.82 -19.85
N GLU A 265 20.19 9.03 -19.46
CA GLU A 265 20.67 9.31 -18.10
C GLU A 265 19.56 9.12 -17.06
N VAL A 266 18.31 9.52 -17.38
CA VAL A 266 17.14 9.27 -16.54
C VAL A 266 16.90 7.77 -16.40
N ASN A 267 16.88 7.05 -17.52
CA ASN A 267 16.65 5.61 -17.53
C ASN A 267 17.74 4.86 -16.73
N ASP A 268 19.01 5.28 -16.86
CA ASP A 268 20.12 4.71 -16.10
C ASP A 268 20.02 4.99 -14.61
N ALA A 269 19.55 6.18 -14.18
CA ALA A 269 19.33 6.49 -12.78
C ALA A 269 18.31 5.53 -12.15
N PHE A 270 17.17 5.28 -12.80
CA PHE A 270 16.18 4.32 -12.34
C PHE A 270 16.67 2.86 -12.43
N ARG A 271 17.37 2.50 -13.48
CA ARG A 271 17.98 1.16 -13.62
C ARG A 271 18.95 0.90 -12.48
N ASN A 272 19.86 1.81 -12.19
CA ASN A 272 20.84 1.68 -11.11
C ASN A 272 20.14 1.57 -9.75
N ALA A 273 19.17 2.44 -9.46
CA ALA A 273 18.38 2.37 -8.22
C ALA A 273 17.65 1.02 -8.05
N SER A 274 17.20 0.39 -9.17
CA SER A 274 16.56 -0.93 -9.16
C SER A 274 17.54 -2.09 -8.93
N MET A 275 18.83 -1.89 -9.06
CA MET A 275 19.86 -2.90 -8.86
C MET A 275 20.61 -2.76 -7.53
N ASP A 276 20.53 -1.61 -6.90
CA ASP A 276 21.24 -1.27 -5.67
C ASP A 276 20.27 -1.00 -4.50
N GLY A 277 20.44 0.01 -3.70
CA GLY A 277 19.75 0.29 -2.43
C GLY A 277 18.22 0.18 -2.43
N LEU A 278 17.57 0.35 -3.59
CA LEU A 278 16.12 0.18 -3.75
C LEU A 278 15.72 -1.11 -4.50
N ARG A 279 16.66 -2.05 -4.67
CA ARG A 279 16.49 -3.26 -5.46
C ARG A 279 15.23 -4.07 -5.12
N ASP A 280 14.86 -4.18 -3.85
CA ASP A 280 13.68 -4.95 -3.44
C ASP A 280 12.38 -4.12 -3.50
N ILE A 281 12.50 -2.79 -3.63
CA ILE A 281 11.41 -1.83 -3.59
C ILE A 281 10.95 -1.44 -4.98
N ILE A 282 11.86 -1.19 -5.92
CA ILE A 282 11.54 -0.76 -7.28
C ILE A 282 11.95 -1.79 -8.32
N GLY A 283 11.23 -1.80 -9.45
CA GLY A 283 11.56 -2.52 -10.67
C GLY A 283 11.87 -1.56 -11.80
N TYR A 284 12.45 -2.09 -12.86
CA TYR A 284 12.77 -1.39 -14.11
C TYR A 284 12.38 -2.28 -15.28
N THR A 285 11.76 -1.72 -16.31
CA THR A 285 11.41 -2.48 -17.52
C THR A 285 11.79 -1.75 -18.81
N GLU A 286 12.19 -2.53 -19.81
CA GLU A 286 12.35 -2.11 -21.21
C GLU A 286 11.28 -2.75 -22.11
N ASP A 287 10.36 -3.52 -21.54
CA ASP A 287 9.24 -4.12 -22.25
C ASP A 287 8.08 -3.12 -22.42
N PRO A 288 7.28 -3.25 -23.47
CA PRO A 288 6.09 -2.41 -23.69
C PRO A 288 4.92 -2.91 -22.83
N VAL A 289 5.07 -2.76 -21.50
CA VAL A 289 4.08 -3.25 -20.51
C VAL A 289 2.81 -2.41 -20.47
N VAL A 290 1.73 -3.05 -20.01
CA VAL A 290 0.44 -2.44 -19.72
C VAL A 290 -0.01 -2.80 -18.30
N SER A 291 -1.14 -2.27 -17.84
CA SER A 291 -1.63 -2.42 -16.47
C SER A 291 -1.69 -3.88 -15.97
N SER A 292 -2.10 -4.83 -16.81
CA SER A 292 -2.20 -6.25 -16.44
C SER A 292 -0.85 -6.94 -16.20
N ASP A 293 0.23 -6.42 -16.78
CA ASP A 293 1.57 -7.03 -16.67
C ASP A 293 2.23 -6.79 -15.31
N VAL A 294 1.71 -5.82 -14.55
CA VAL A 294 2.27 -5.47 -13.24
C VAL A 294 1.47 -6.06 -12.07
N ILE A 295 0.35 -6.73 -12.36
CA ILE A 295 -0.48 -7.38 -11.34
C ILE A 295 0.30 -8.51 -10.65
N GLY A 296 0.26 -8.57 -9.33
CA GLY A 296 1.00 -9.52 -8.51
C GLY A 296 2.48 -9.14 -8.28
N SER A 297 2.92 -7.99 -8.81
CA SER A 297 4.27 -7.51 -8.53
C SER A 297 4.42 -7.12 -7.06
N GLY A 298 5.46 -7.66 -6.41
CA GLY A 298 5.84 -7.26 -5.06
C GLY A 298 6.64 -5.96 -4.99
N LYS A 299 6.88 -5.27 -6.12
CA LYS A 299 7.56 -3.97 -6.14
C LYS A 299 6.57 -2.85 -5.81
N THR A 300 7.06 -1.78 -5.19
CA THR A 300 6.26 -0.56 -4.97
C THR A 300 5.96 0.13 -6.29
N MET A 301 6.94 0.12 -7.21
CA MET A 301 6.77 0.62 -8.58
C MET A 301 7.67 -0.15 -9.55
N ILE A 302 7.28 -0.14 -10.83
CA ILE A 302 8.08 -0.60 -11.98
C ILE A 302 8.24 0.58 -12.92
N PHE A 303 9.45 1.09 -13.04
CA PHE A 303 9.75 2.21 -13.94
C PHE A 303 9.71 1.76 -15.40
N ASP A 304 8.98 2.52 -16.23
CA ASP A 304 8.83 2.29 -17.67
C ASP A 304 9.81 3.14 -18.45
N SER A 305 10.94 2.57 -18.86
CA SER A 305 11.98 3.29 -19.60
C SER A 305 11.54 3.74 -21.00
N LYS A 306 10.52 3.09 -21.59
CA LYS A 306 10.00 3.46 -22.91
C LYS A 306 9.06 4.67 -22.86
N ALA A 307 8.57 5.01 -21.68
CA ALA A 307 7.69 6.15 -21.46
C ALA A 307 8.44 7.44 -21.05
N THR A 308 9.77 7.41 -20.96
CA THR A 308 10.58 8.59 -20.64
C THR A 308 10.64 9.55 -21.83
N MET A 309 10.25 10.80 -21.62
CA MET A 309 10.19 11.83 -22.68
C MET A 309 10.67 13.18 -22.16
N ILE A 310 11.27 13.98 -23.05
CA ILE A 310 11.67 15.36 -22.77
C ILE A 310 11.01 16.29 -23.78
N ALA A 311 10.24 17.27 -23.29
CA ALA A 311 9.57 18.26 -24.10
C ALA A 311 10.35 19.57 -24.13
N ALA A 312 10.74 20.01 -25.33
CA ALA A 312 11.43 21.29 -25.57
C ALA A 312 12.66 21.54 -24.68
N GLY A 313 13.31 20.49 -24.20
CA GLY A 313 14.47 20.55 -23.29
C GLY A 313 14.17 21.15 -21.91
N LYS A 314 12.89 21.19 -21.50
CA LYS A 314 12.47 21.86 -20.25
C LYS A 314 11.60 21.01 -19.33
N LEU A 315 10.84 20.08 -19.87
CA LEU A 315 9.95 19.23 -19.10
C LEU A 315 10.33 17.77 -19.32
N LEU A 316 10.65 17.10 -18.23
CA LEU A 316 10.85 15.66 -18.20
C LEU A 316 9.54 14.97 -17.83
N LYS A 317 9.15 13.95 -18.59
CA LYS A 317 8.03 13.06 -18.29
C LYS A 317 8.53 11.67 -18.03
N THR A 318 8.08 11.06 -16.93
CA THR A 318 8.39 9.68 -16.53
C THR A 318 7.12 8.95 -16.12
N VAL A 319 7.07 7.64 -16.32
CA VAL A 319 5.93 6.79 -15.94
C VAL A 319 6.43 5.63 -15.10
N SER A 320 5.72 5.33 -14.03
CA SER A 320 5.93 4.12 -13.22
C SER A 320 4.62 3.40 -12.97
N TRP A 321 4.63 2.09 -13.17
CA TRP A 321 3.50 1.19 -12.95
C TRP A 321 3.54 0.58 -11.55
N PHE A 322 2.37 0.18 -11.02
CA PHE A 322 2.29 -0.51 -9.73
C PHE A 322 1.02 -1.32 -9.56
N ASP A 323 1.14 -2.45 -8.89
CA ASP A 323 0.00 -3.15 -8.30
C ASP A 323 -0.40 -2.39 -7.03
N ASN A 324 -1.61 -1.83 -7.03
CA ASN A 324 -2.06 -0.97 -5.92
C ASN A 324 -2.48 -1.75 -4.66
N GLY A 325 -2.48 -3.07 -4.71
CA GLY A 325 -2.81 -3.95 -3.59
C GLY A 325 -1.66 -4.84 -3.14
N TRP A 326 -1.04 -5.56 -4.07
CA TRP A 326 -0.03 -6.59 -3.76
C TRP A 326 1.30 -6.01 -3.32
N GLY A 327 1.89 -5.12 -4.12
CA GLY A 327 3.13 -4.43 -3.78
C GLY A 327 2.99 -3.60 -2.50
N PHE A 328 1.83 -2.97 -2.31
CA PHE A 328 1.53 -2.21 -1.11
C PHE A 328 1.47 -3.08 0.15
N ALA A 329 0.81 -4.26 0.09
CA ALA A 329 0.76 -5.21 1.19
C ALA A 329 2.16 -5.72 1.57
N LYS A 330 3.03 -5.94 0.58
CA LYS A 330 4.42 -6.31 0.83
C LYS A 330 5.18 -5.23 1.61
N ARG A 331 5.01 -3.96 1.25
CA ARG A 331 5.64 -2.84 2.01
C ARG A 331 5.13 -2.77 3.44
N ILE A 332 3.85 -3.03 3.67
CA ILE A 332 3.29 -3.11 5.02
C ILE A 332 3.99 -4.19 5.83
N LEU A 333 4.13 -5.41 5.30
CA LEU A 333 4.80 -6.51 6.00
C LEU A 333 6.27 -6.21 6.30
N GLU A 334 6.99 -5.60 5.38
CA GLU A 334 8.38 -5.19 5.61
C GLU A 334 8.51 -4.09 6.68
N LEU A 335 7.55 -3.16 6.75
CA LEU A 335 7.51 -2.19 7.84
C LEU A 335 7.20 -2.85 9.17
N VAL A 336 6.34 -3.88 9.21
CA VAL A 336 6.09 -4.67 10.42
C VAL A 336 7.39 -5.30 10.93
N GLU A 337 8.24 -5.84 10.08
CA GLU A 337 9.53 -6.40 10.48
C GLU A 337 10.45 -5.38 11.16
N SER A 338 10.46 -4.14 10.69
CA SER A 338 11.32 -3.08 11.24
C SER A 338 10.70 -2.34 12.41
N TYR A 339 9.37 -2.40 12.56
CA TYR A 339 8.60 -1.67 13.55
C TYR A 339 8.12 -2.55 14.71
N GLY A 340 7.96 -3.86 14.50
CA GLY A 340 7.38 -4.86 15.41
C GLY A 340 8.15 -5.25 16.66
#